data_54152c8f983c759e28e83b51d8a97981
#
_entry.id   54152c8f983c759e28e83b51d8a97981
#
_cell.length_a   1.000
_cell.length_b   1.000
_cell.length_c   1.000
_cell.angle_alpha   90.00
_cell.angle_beta   90.00
_cell.angle_gamma   90.00
#
_symmetry.space_group_name_H-M   'P 1'
#
loop_
_entity.id
_entity.type
_entity.pdbx_description
1 polymer ?
#
loop_
_entity_poly.entity_id
_entity_poly.type
_entity_poly.pdbx_seq_one_letter_code
_entity_poly.pdbx_strand_id
1 'polypeptide(L)'
;MNERITKQIEEMKKQTIGVEVEMNNIRRDKAAELAAAFFGTGRFENTASRNGYYTWSAWDASGREWKFQKDVSIAGPDDKKCELVTPILHYEDIELLQELIRKLRHAGAKSDATRGCGVHIHIGAKGHTPQTLRNLANIMAGHENLLADALNLDSWRMNRYCKTVDPRFLKNLNKKKPKTMAALADIWYKANGASYGRDHHYNESRYHMLNYHATFTKGTVCCHAYRCRLTES
;
A
#
# COMPACT_ATOMS: atom_id res chain seq x y z
N MET A 1 -2.20 -12.62 29.87
CA MET A 1 -1.34 -12.15 28.77
C MET A 1 -0.17 -11.39 29.38
N ASN A 2 1.06 -11.54 28.84
CA ASN A 2 2.23 -10.86 29.41
C ASN A 2 2.07 -9.33 29.18
N GLU A 3 2.22 -8.52 30.23
CA GLU A 3 2.06 -7.06 30.23
C GLU A 3 2.88 -6.37 29.13
N ARG A 4 4.09 -6.88 28.86
CA ARG A 4 4.95 -6.43 27.76
C ARG A 4 4.30 -6.63 26.39
N ILE A 5 3.65 -7.77 26.16
CA ILE A 5 2.98 -8.08 24.89
C ILE A 5 1.76 -7.17 24.73
N THR A 6 0.98 -6.97 25.78
CA THR A 6 -0.17 -6.06 25.76
C THR A 6 0.26 -4.65 25.36
N LYS A 7 1.33 -4.13 25.98
CA LYS A 7 1.87 -2.81 25.64
C LYS A 7 2.33 -2.74 24.18
N GLN A 8 2.98 -3.77 23.66
CA GLN A 8 3.42 -3.83 22.26
C GLN A 8 2.23 -3.82 21.29
N ILE A 9 1.15 -4.52 21.60
CA ILE A 9 -0.09 -4.53 20.80
C ILE A 9 -0.72 -3.14 20.81
N GLU A 10 -0.82 -2.47 21.95
CA GLU A 10 -1.38 -1.12 22.02
C GLU A 10 -0.55 -0.09 21.25
N GLU A 11 0.79 -0.20 21.28
CA GLU A 11 1.65 0.67 20.47
C GLU A 11 1.50 0.38 18.96
N MET A 12 1.33 -0.87 18.57
CA MET A 12 1.06 -1.25 17.17
C MET A 12 -0.26 -0.64 16.68
N LYS A 13 -1.32 -0.67 17.48
CA LYS A 13 -2.62 -0.11 17.12
C LYS A 13 -2.62 1.40 16.90
N LYS A 14 -1.65 2.13 17.49
CA LYS A 14 -1.49 3.57 17.30
C LYS A 14 -0.86 3.95 15.96
N GLN A 15 -0.35 2.99 15.20
CA GLN A 15 0.25 3.27 13.89
C GLN A 15 -0.82 3.76 12.91
N THR A 16 -0.42 4.68 12.04
CA THR A 16 -1.26 5.14 10.94
C THR A 16 -1.11 4.21 9.74
N ILE A 17 -2.22 4.00 9.04
CA ILE A 17 -2.31 3.08 7.90
C ILE A 17 -2.88 3.85 6.71
N GLY A 18 -2.31 3.66 5.53
CA GLY A 18 -2.89 4.06 4.25
C GLY A 18 -3.01 2.84 3.35
N VAL A 19 -4.11 2.71 2.62
CA VAL A 19 -4.34 1.58 1.73
C VAL A 19 -4.75 2.08 0.36
N GLU A 20 -4.08 1.56 -0.68
CA GLU A 20 -4.45 1.74 -2.07
C GLU A 20 -4.94 0.38 -2.59
N VAL A 21 -6.16 0.33 -3.17
CA VAL A 21 -6.75 -0.89 -3.72
C VAL A 21 -7.09 -0.68 -5.18
N GLU A 22 -6.34 -1.32 -6.05
CA GLU A 22 -6.54 -1.25 -7.48
C GLU A 22 -7.65 -2.23 -7.92
N MET A 23 -8.59 -1.72 -8.68
CA MET A 23 -9.77 -2.44 -9.14
C MET A 23 -10.06 -2.15 -10.60
N ASN A 24 -10.64 -3.11 -11.29
CA ASN A 24 -11.28 -2.91 -12.59
C ASN A 24 -12.77 -3.28 -12.51
N ASN A 25 -13.47 -3.14 -13.66
CA ASN A 25 -14.87 -3.48 -13.83
C ASN A 25 -15.87 -2.62 -13.03
N ILE A 26 -15.42 -1.56 -12.40
CA ILE A 26 -16.27 -0.57 -11.72
C ILE A 26 -15.86 0.84 -12.14
N ARG A 27 -16.82 1.73 -12.34
CA ARG A 27 -16.58 3.14 -12.63
C ARG A 27 -16.30 3.90 -11.32
N ARG A 28 -15.42 4.88 -11.38
CA ARG A 28 -15.01 5.70 -10.22
C ARG A 28 -16.16 6.45 -9.57
N ASP A 29 -17.08 7.02 -10.39
CA ASP A 29 -18.28 7.69 -9.90
C ASP A 29 -19.21 6.72 -9.15
N LYS A 30 -19.39 5.51 -9.68
CA LYS A 30 -20.22 4.48 -9.04
C LYS A 30 -19.59 3.92 -7.77
N ALA A 31 -18.27 3.79 -7.74
CA ALA A 31 -17.56 3.39 -6.53
C ALA A 31 -17.66 4.46 -5.43
N ALA A 32 -17.53 5.75 -5.78
CA ALA A 32 -17.69 6.86 -4.84
C ALA A 32 -19.13 6.99 -4.32
N GLU A 33 -20.15 6.87 -5.21
CA GLU A 33 -21.57 6.86 -4.84
C GLU A 33 -21.88 5.75 -3.82
N LEU A 34 -21.40 4.53 -4.11
CA LEU A 34 -21.58 3.37 -3.24
C LEU A 34 -20.91 3.58 -1.88
N ALA A 35 -19.68 4.12 -1.88
CA ALA A 35 -18.97 4.43 -0.65
C ALA A 35 -19.70 5.48 0.19
N ALA A 36 -20.20 6.56 -0.42
CA ALA A 36 -20.98 7.58 0.27
C ALA A 36 -22.26 7.03 0.89
N ALA A 37 -22.95 6.13 0.17
CA ALA A 37 -24.12 5.43 0.68
C ALA A 37 -23.75 4.49 1.85
N PHE A 38 -22.64 3.74 1.71
CA PHE A 38 -22.13 2.86 2.77
C PHE A 38 -21.78 3.64 4.04
N PHE A 39 -21.15 4.81 3.92
CA PHE A 39 -20.82 5.68 5.05
C PHE A 39 -22.04 6.40 5.65
N GLY A 40 -23.20 6.31 5.02
CA GLY A 40 -24.44 6.97 5.44
C GLY A 40 -24.45 8.49 5.23
N THR A 41 -23.47 9.04 4.52
CA THR A 41 -23.35 10.49 4.28
C THR A 41 -24.03 10.93 3.00
N GLY A 42 -24.16 10.04 2.02
CA GLY A 42 -24.62 10.36 0.67
C GLY A 42 -23.72 11.38 -0.07
N ARG A 43 -22.61 11.80 0.52
CA ARG A 43 -21.74 12.84 -0.03
C ARG A 43 -20.66 12.25 -0.91
N PHE A 44 -20.77 12.48 -2.21
CA PHE A 44 -19.71 12.19 -3.19
C PHE A 44 -19.71 13.24 -4.30
N GLU A 45 -18.57 13.48 -4.88
CA GLU A 45 -18.43 14.47 -5.97
C GLU A 45 -17.23 14.19 -6.87
N ASN A 46 -17.22 14.77 -8.07
CA ASN A 46 -16.04 14.80 -8.92
C ASN A 46 -15.02 15.78 -8.36
N THR A 47 -13.86 15.29 -7.95
CA THR A 47 -12.77 16.09 -7.37
C THR A 47 -11.53 16.14 -8.26
N ALA A 48 -11.65 15.79 -9.54
CA ALA A 48 -10.54 15.76 -10.48
C ALA A 48 -9.81 17.11 -10.62
N SER A 49 -10.50 18.23 -10.43
CA SER A 49 -9.89 19.57 -10.42
C SER A 49 -8.93 19.81 -9.26
N ARG A 50 -9.16 19.14 -8.12
CA ARG A 50 -8.31 19.24 -6.91
C ARG A 50 -7.27 18.13 -6.84
N ASN A 51 -7.69 16.90 -7.14
CA ASN A 51 -6.90 15.70 -6.90
C ASN A 51 -6.22 15.15 -8.16
N GLY A 52 -6.58 15.62 -9.37
CA GLY A 52 -6.13 15.04 -10.63
C GLY A 52 -6.68 13.62 -10.88
N TYR A 53 -6.08 12.87 -11.79
CA TYR A 53 -6.33 11.44 -12.05
C TYR A 53 -7.81 11.05 -12.27
N TYR A 54 -8.63 11.99 -12.79
CA TYR A 54 -10.07 11.78 -12.98
C TYR A 54 -10.77 11.28 -11.71
N THR A 55 -10.41 11.84 -10.57
CA THR A 55 -10.82 11.40 -9.24
C THR A 55 -12.28 11.75 -8.94
N TRP A 56 -12.97 10.79 -8.35
CA TRP A 56 -14.21 10.98 -7.59
C TRP A 56 -13.93 10.71 -6.13
N SER A 57 -14.53 11.48 -5.24
CA SER A 57 -14.33 11.34 -3.80
C SER A 57 -15.65 11.10 -3.09
N ALA A 58 -15.59 10.32 -2.02
CA ALA A 58 -16.67 10.16 -1.04
C ALA A 58 -16.15 10.56 0.34
N TRP A 59 -17.02 10.99 1.23
CA TRP A 59 -16.66 11.35 2.60
C TRP A 59 -17.35 10.43 3.58
N ASP A 60 -16.59 9.95 4.58
CA ASP A 60 -17.17 9.19 5.69
C ASP A 60 -17.81 10.10 6.75
N ALA A 61 -18.41 9.49 7.76
CA ALA A 61 -19.09 10.21 8.85
C ALA A 61 -18.16 11.13 9.67
N SER A 62 -16.86 10.86 9.65
CA SER A 62 -15.84 11.71 10.28
C SER A 62 -15.34 12.83 9.36
N GLY A 63 -15.87 12.94 8.15
CA GLY A 63 -15.48 13.94 7.16
C GLY A 63 -14.16 13.62 6.44
N ARG A 64 -13.62 12.41 6.56
CA ARG A 64 -12.39 12.01 5.87
C ARG A 64 -12.70 11.69 4.41
N GLU A 65 -11.83 12.14 3.49
CA GLU A 65 -11.97 11.96 2.05
C GLU A 65 -11.42 10.62 1.58
N TRP A 66 -12.26 9.80 0.96
CA TRP A 66 -11.93 8.54 0.30
C TRP A 66 -11.93 8.78 -1.21
N LYS A 67 -10.81 8.51 -1.89
CA LYS A 67 -10.63 8.85 -3.30
C LYS A 67 -10.74 7.61 -4.18
N PHE A 68 -11.44 7.76 -5.29
CA PHE A 68 -11.56 6.76 -6.35
C PHE A 68 -10.97 7.39 -7.62
N GLN A 69 -9.74 7.00 -7.95
CA GLN A 69 -8.96 7.65 -9.01
C GLN A 69 -8.62 6.68 -10.14
N LYS A 70 -8.20 7.24 -11.29
CA LYS A 70 -7.71 6.43 -12.39
C LYS A 70 -6.25 6.06 -12.14
N ASP A 71 -5.93 4.77 -12.20
CA ASP A 71 -4.56 4.31 -12.33
C ASP A 71 -4.35 3.77 -13.76
N VAL A 72 -3.29 4.27 -14.43
CA VAL A 72 -2.96 3.89 -15.81
C VAL A 72 -2.38 2.48 -15.91
N SER A 73 -1.85 1.94 -14.82
CA SER A 73 -1.27 0.58 -14.77
C SER A 73 -2.34 -0.50 -14.87
N ILE A 74 -3.58 -0.20 -14.47
CA ILE A 74 -4.71 -1.14 -14.53
C ILE A 74 -5.10 -1.35 -15.99
N ALA A 75 -5.18 -2.61 -16.42
CA ALA A 75 -5.63 -2.95 -17.77
C ALA A 75 -7.16 -2.95 -17.88
N GLY A 76 -7.68 -2.50 -19.03
CA GLY A 76 -9.12 -2.48 -19.32
C GLY A 76 -9.61 -1.11 -19.83
N PRO A 77 -10.93 -0.95 -19.99
CA PRO A 77 -11.52 0.32 -20.38
C PRO A 77 -11.25 1.42 -19.37
N ASP A 78 -10.90 2.61 -19.84
CA ASP A 78 -10.44 3.74 -19.01
C ASP A 78 -11.47 4.21 -17.98
N ASP A 79 -12.76 4.10 -18.28
CA ASP A 79 -13.85 4.43 -17.38
C ASP A 79 -14.01 3.40 -16.24
N LYS A 80 -13.49 2.18 -16.42
CA LYS A 80 -13.56 1.07 -15.46
C LYS A 80 -12.25 0.78 -14.73
N LYS A 81 -11.23 1.63 -14.87
CA LYS A 81 -10.02 1.61 -14.06
C LYS A 81 -10.27 2.43 -12.80
N CYS A 82 -10.16 1.82 -11.64
CA CYS A 82 -10.46 2.46 -10.38
C CYS A 82 -9.45 2.04 -9.31
N GLU A 83 -8.79 3.00 -8.72
CA GLU A 83 -7.98 2.81 -7.53
C GLU A 83 -8.67 3.50 -6.36
N LEU A 84 -9.01 2.76 -5.31
CA LEU A 84 -9.40 3.33 -4.04
C LEU A 84 -8.13 3.76 -3.28
N VAL A 85 -8.05 5.04 -2.91
CA VAL A 85 -7.03 5.57 -2.01
C VAL A 85 -7.73 6.02 -0.73
N THR A 86 -7.38 5.38 0.39
CA THR A 86 -7.98 5.70 1.68
C THR A 86 -7.42 7.00 2.25
N PRO A 87 -8.16 7.68 3.16
CA PRO A 87 -7.53 8.62 4.07
C PRO A 87 -6.53 7.92 4.99
N ILE A 88 -5.90 8.69 5.89
CA ILE A 88 -5.13 8.09 6.99
C ILE A 88 -6.11 7.34 7.89
N LEU A 89 -5.85 6.04 8.05
CA LEU A 89 -6.62 5.12 8.88
C LEU A 89 -5.84 4.74 10.14
N HIS A 90 -6.57 4.24 11.13
CA HIS A 90 -6.05 3.61 12.33
C HIS A 90 -6.51 2.15 12.41
N TYR A 91 -6.06 1.43 13.42
CA TYR A 91 -6.38 0.01 13.59
C TYR A 91 -7.88 -0.27 13.64
N GLU A 92 -8.64 0.61 14.31
CA GLU A 92 -10.10 0.54 14.43
C GLU A 92 -10.85 0.73 13.10
N ASP A 93 -10.21 1.33 12.10
CA ASP A 93 -10.81 1.54 10.77
C ASP A 93 -10.71 0.32 9.85
N ILE A 94 -9.95 -0.71 10.24
CA ILE A 94 -9.68 -1.87 9.36
C ILE A 94 -10.97 -2.58 8.98
N GLU A 95 -11.90 -2.77 9.93
CA GLU A 95 -13.19 -3.42 9.65
C GLU A 95 -14.03 -2.59 8.70
N LEU A 96 -14.09 -1.26 8.91
CA LEU A 96 -14.79 -0.34 8.00
C LEU A 96 -14.24 -0.46 6.56
N LEU A 97 -12.92 -0.50 6.39
CA LEU A 97 -12.29 -0.69 5.09
C LEU A 97 -12.68 -2.03 4.47
N GLN A 98 -12.61 -3.12 5.23
CA GLN A 98 -12.96 -4.45 4.74
C GLN A 98 -14.41 -4.54 4.29
N GLU A 99 -15.35 -3.96 5.05
CA GLU A 99 -16.76 -3.90 4.69
C GLU A 99 -16.98 -3.10 3.42
N LEU A 100 -16.35 -1.94 3.26
CA LEU A 100 -16.41 -1.17 2.03
C LEU A 100 -15.91 -1.99 0.82
N ILE A 101 -14.79 -2.70 0.96
CA ILE A 101 -14.23 -3.54 -0.11
C ILE A 101 -15.20 -4.67 -0.47
N ARG A 102 -15.87 -5.31 0.52
CA ARG A 102 -16.91 -6.32 0.26
C ARG A 102 -18.08 -5.72 -0.54
N LYS A 103 -18.54 -4.52 -0.19
CA LYS A 103 -19.60 -3.80 -0.92
C LYS A 103 -19.21 -3.50 -2.37
N LEU A 104 -18.00 -2.97 -2.59
CA LEU A 104 -17.48 -2.69 -3.92
C LEU A 104 -17.40 -3.97 -4.78
N ARG A 105 -16.94 -5.08 -4.18
CA ARG A 105 -16.91 -6.38 -4.84
C ARG A 105 -18.30 -6.84 -5.26
N HIS A 106 -19.29 -6.80 -4.36
CA HIS A 106 -20.66 -7.17 -4.67
C HIS A 106 -21.27 -6.28 -5.76
N ALA A 107 -20.82 -5.03 -5.90
CA ALA A 107 -21.18 -4.14 -6.99
C ALA A 107 -20.43 -4.43 -8.31
N GLY A 108 -19.61 -5.49 -8.36
CA GLY A 108 -18.93 -5.96 -9.56
C GLY A 108 -17.47 -5.54 -9.70
N ALA A 109 -16.89 -4.80 -8.73
CA ALA A 109 -15.47 -4.51 -8.72
C ALA A 109 -14.63 -5.80 -8.65
N LYS A 110 -13.54 -5.84 -9.41
CA LYS A 110 -12.59 -6.97 -9.40
C LYS A 110 -11.19 -6.43 -9.23
N SER A 111 -10.39 -7.05 -8.36
CA SER A 111 -8.96 -6.80 -8.28
C SER A 111 -8.24 -7.98 -8.92
N ASP A 112 -8.03 -7.87 -10.22
CA ASP A 112 -7.46 -8.93 -11.06
C ASP A 112 -5.97 -8.67 -11.27
N ALA A 113 -5.12 -9.51 -10.68
CA ALA A 113 -3.67 -9.40 -10.78
C ALA A 113 -3.17 -9.51 -12.23
N THR A 114 -3.85 -10.32 -13.09
CA THR A 114 -3.50 -10.45 -14.50
C THR A 114 -3.78 -9.17 -15.30
N ARG A 115 -4.56 -8.26 -14.71
CA ARG A 115 -4.88 -6.94 -15.25
C ARG A 115 -4.13 -5.80 -14.55
N GLY A 116 -3.07 -6.12 -13.82
CA GLY A 116 -2.22 -5.15 -13.15
C GLY A 116 -2.73 -4.70 -11.78
N CYS A 117 -3.89 -5.17 -11.31
CA CYS A 117 -4.42 -4.76 -10.02
C CYS A 117 -3.63 -5.34 -8.85
N GLY A 118 -3.44 -4.54 -7.82
CA GLY A 118 -2.79 -4.92 -6.57
C GLY A 118 -3.34 -4.15 -5.37
N VAL A 119 -2.76 -4.43 -4.21
CA VAL A 119 -3.03 -3.69 -2.98
C VAL A 119 -1.70 -3.19 -2.41
N HIS A 120 -1.65 -1.91 -2.07
CA HIS A 120 -0.52 -1.27 -1.42
C HIS A 120 -0.93 -0.89 0.00
N ILE A 121 -0.14 -1.31 0.98
CA ILE A 121 -0.36 -0.97 2.38
C ILE A 121 0.81 -0.12 2.84
N HIS A 122 0.51 1.08 3.28
CA HIS A 122 1.42 2.05 3.83
C HIS A 122 1.27 2.09 5.34
N ILE A 123 2.35 1.88 6.07
CA ILE A 123 2.40 2.06 7.52
C ILE A 123 3.22 3.31 7.81
N GLY A 124 2.72 4.21 8.64
CA GLY A 124 3.43 5.44 8.99
C GLY A 124 4.82 5.16 9.57
N ALA A 125 5.84 5.81 9.01
CA ALA A 125 7.23 5.59 9.43
C ALA A 125 7.66 6.49 10.61
N LYS A 126 6.77 7.32 11.13
CA LYS A 126 7.05 8.18 12.30
C LYS A 126 7.45 7.33 13.51
N GLY A 127 8.60 7.62 14.10
CA GLY A 127 9.13 6.84 15.22
C GLY A 127 10.05 5.69 14.82
N HIS A 128 10.12 5.33 13.54
CA HIS A 128 11.12 4.37 13.10
C HIS A 128 12.52 4.98 13.05
N THR A 129 13.49 4.22 13.50
CA THR A 129 14.92 4.53 13.44
C THR A 129 15.58 3.64 12.37
N PRO A 130 16.81 3.96 11.91
CA PRO A 130 17.56 3.05 11.02
C PRO A 130 17.71 1.64 11.60
N GLN A 131 17.78 1.53 12.93
CA GLN A 131 17.84 0.26 13.63
C GLN A 131 16.55 -0.55 13.49
N THR A 132 15.39 0.08 13.72
CA THR A 132 14.08 -0.61 13.62
C THR A 132 13.77 -0.99 12.17
N LEU A 133 14.10 -0.12 11.19
CA LEU A 133 13.99 -0.45 9.77
C LEU A 133 14.93 -1.58 9.36
N ARG A 134 16.18 -1.64 9.90
CA ARG A 134 17.06 -2.78 9.69
C ARG A 134 16.44 -4.08 10.22
N ASN A 135 15.85 -4.05 11.39
CA ASN A 135 15.18 -5.21 11.96
C ASN A 135 14.01 -5.65 11.08
N LEU A 136 13.20 -4.69 10.60
CA LEU A 136 12.08 -4.97 9.68
C LEU A 136 12.57 -5.61 8.38
N ALA A 137 13.65 -5.10 7.78
CA ALA A 137 14.21 -5.70 6.56
C ALA A 137 14.66 -7.15 6.77
N ASN A 138 15.25 -7.47 7.91
CA ASN A 138 15.64 -8.85 8.24
C ASN A 138 14.43 -9.76 8.48
N ILE A 139 13.39 -9.27 9.16
CA ILE A 139 12.14 -10.00 9.36
C ILE A 139 11.48 -10.28 8.00
N MET A 140 11.35 -9.26 7.16
CA MET A 140 10.74 -9.41 5.82
C MET A 140 11.53 -10.41 4.98
N ALA A 141 12.85 -10.28 4.88
CA ALA A 141 13.69 -11.20 4.11
C ALA A 141 13.56 -12.67 4.56
N GLY A 142 13.25 -12.91 5.84
CA GLY A 142 12.99 -14.27 6.36
C GLY A 142 11.58 -14.79 6.10
N HIS A 143 10.63 -13.95 5.69
CA HIS A 143 9.21 -14.32 5.60
C HIS A 143 8.59 -14.04 4.22
N GLU A 144 9.29 -13.39 3.30
CA GLU A 144 8.74 -12.98 2.00
C GLU A 144 8.22 -14.15 1.17
N ASN A 145 8.93 -15.29 1.17
CA ASN A 145 8.47 -16.47 0.44
C ASN A 145 7.17 -17.03 1.03
N LEU A 146 7.10 -17.10 2.37
CA LEU A 146 5.87 -17.53 3.05
C LEU A 146 4.70 -16.59 2.76
N LEU A 147 4.95 -15.28 2.73
CA LEU A 147 3.93 -14.28 2.36
C LEU A 147 3.52 -14.42 0.90
N ALA A 148 4.48 -14.63 -0.01
CA ALA A 148 4.20 -14.83 -1.42
C ALA A 148 3.31 -16.07 -1.64
N ASP A 149 3.62 -17.18 -0.97
CA ASP A 149 2.84 -18.41 -1.04
C ASP A 149 1.45 -18.23 -0.43
N ALA A 150 1.35 -17.66 0.76
CA ALA A 150 0.08 -17.42 1.45
C ALA A 150 -0.86 -16.49 0.67
N LEU A 151 -0.31 -15.51 -0.04
CA LEU A 151 -1.03 -14.55 -0.88
C LEU A 151 -1.19 -15.05 -2.32
N ASN A 152 -0.64 -16.22 -2.66
CA ASN A 152 -0.64 -16.81 -3.99
C ASN A 152 -0.16 -15.81 -5.06
N LEU A 153 1.00 -15.17 -4.82
CA LEU A 153 1.61 -14.24 -5.77
C LEU A 153 2.22 -15.03 -6.92
N ASP A 154 1.93 -14.61 -8.14
CA ASP A 154 2.57 -15.24 -9.30
C ASP A 154 4.01 -14.73 -9.52
N SER A 155 4.82 -15.54 -10.21
CA SER A 155 6.24 -15.26 -10.44
C SER A 155 6.47 -14.02 -11.30
N TRP A 156 5.55 -13.69 -12.22
CA TRP A 156 5.65 -12.50 -13.05
C TRP A 156 5.54 -11.23 -12.19
N ARG A 157 4.57 -11.21 -11.25
CA ARG A 157 4.36 -10.09 -10.34
C ARG A 157 5.53 -9.96 -9.36
N MET A 158 6.01 -11.10 -8.81
CA MET A 158 7.18 -11.14 -7.92
C MET A 158 8.43 -10.54 -8.59
N ASN A 159 8.67 -10.85 -9.87
CA ASN A 159 9.83 -10.35 -10.58
C ASN A 159 9.72 -8.89 -11.02
N ARG A 160 8.52 -8.34 -11.11
CA ARG A 160 8.29 -7.01 -11.65
C ARG A 160 7.97 -5.96 -10.60
N TYR A 161 7.01 -6.22 -9.73
CA TYR A 161 6.45 -5.22 -8.81
C TYR A 161 6.66 -5.53 -7.33
N CYS A 162 6.91 -6.79 -6.99
CA CYS A 162 7.00 -7.27 -5.62
C CYS A 162 8.31 -8.04 -5.41
N LYS A 163 9.43 -7.52 -5.90
CA LYS A 163 10.75 -8.15 -5.72
C LYS A 163 11.01 -8.37 -4.23
N THR A 164 11.63 -9.48 -3.89
CA THR A 164 12.09 -9.74 -2.53
C THR A 164 13.22 -8.77 -2.13
N VAL A 165 13.50 -8.68 -0.85
CA VAL A 165 14.62 -7.87 -0.34
C VAL A 165 15.92 -8.30 -1.02
N ASP A 166 16.63 -7.37 -1.66
CA ASP A 166 17.90 -7.67 -2.34
C ASP A 166 18.95 -8.16 -1.33
N PRO A 167 19.55 -9.35 -1.53
CA PRO A 167 20.55 -9.90 -0.60
C PRO A 167 21.78 -8.99 -0.41
N ARG A 168 22.14 -8.19 -1.44
CA ARG A 168 23.24 -7.24 -1.35
C ARG A 168 22.87 -6.07 -0.44
N PHE A 169 21.60 -5.61 -0.51
CA PHE A 169 21.08 -4.61 0.41
C PHE A 169 21.16 -5.13 1.85
N LEU A 170 20.61 -6.32 2.12
CA LEU A 170 20.57 -6.91 3.46
C LEU A 170 21.98 -7.12 4.04
N LYS A 171 22.91 -7.65 3.23
CA LYS A 171 24.32 -7.83 3.61
C LYS A 171 24.97 -6.51 4.00
N ASN A 172 24.83 -5.46 3.18
CA ASN A 172 25.40 -4.15 3.45
C ASN A 172 24.76 -3.47 4.65
N LEU A 173 23.44 -3.58 4.79
CA LEU A 173 22.67 -3.06 5.90
C LEU A 173 23.13 -3.64 7.24
N ASN A 174 23.31 -4.95 7.30
CA ASN A 174 23.76 -5.66 8.49
C ASN A 174 25.23 -5.43 8.82
N LYS A 175 26.09 -5.28 7.80
CA LYS A 175 27.51 -4.96 7.99
C LYS A 175 27.71 -3.52 8.46
N LYS A 176 27.06 -2.55 7.81
CA LYS A 176 27.28 -1.11 8.05
C LYS A 176 26.53 -0.57 9.25
N LYS A 177 25.36 -1.17 9.59
CA LYS A 177 24.51 -0.76 10.72
C LYS A 177 24.30 0.77 10.76
N PRO A 178 23.67 1.36 9.71
CA PRO A 178 23.55 2.80 9.57
C PRO A 178 22.91 3.43 10.80
N LYS A 179 23.38 4.63 11.16
CA LYS A 179 22.88 5.40 12.31
C LYS A 179 21.95 6.55 11.92
N THR A 180 21.92 6.89 10.61
CA THR A 180 21.07 7.95 10.08
C THR A 180 20.19 7.42 8.94
N MET A 181 19.04 8.06 8.73
CA MET A 181 18.15 7.74 7.62
C MET A 181 18.83 7.96 6.26
N ALA A 182 19.66 8.99 6.13
CA ALA A 182 20.42 9.24 4.91
C ALA A 182 21.38 8.09 4.59
N ALA A 183 22.12 7.59 5.58
CA ALA A 183 23.03 6.45 5.39
C ALA A 183 22.25 5.14 5.06
N LEU A 184 21.05 4.97 5.62
CA LEU A 184 20.16 3.85 5.25
C LEU A 184 19.70 3.99 3.79
N ALA A 185 19.28 5.18 3.38
CA ALA A 185 18.86 5.47 2.01
C ALA A 185 19.98 5.20 1.00
N ASP A 186 21.22 5.60 1.31
CA ASP A 186 22.38 5.33 0.46
C ASP A 186 22.61 3.83 0.25
N ILE A 187 22.45 3.02 1.29
CA ILE A 187 22.57 1.56 1.18
C ILE A 187 21.44 0.99 0.32
N TRP A 188 20.21 1.47 0.52
CA TRP A 188 19.03 1.04 -0.23
C TRP A 188 19.18 1.32 -1.73
N TYR A 189 19.37 2.57 -2.10
CA TYR A 189 19.43 2.97 -3.51
C TYR A 189 20.65 2.38 -4.24
N LYS A 190 21.81 2.28 -3.56
CA LYS A 190 23.01 1.67 -4.15
C LYS A 190 22.80 0.18 -4.44
N ALA A 191 22.18 -0.56 -3.54
CA ALA A 191 21.96 -1.99 -3.71
C ALA A 191 20.96 -2.28 -4.86
N ASN A 192 19.96 -1.42 -5.02
CA ASN A 192 18.92 -1.54 -6.04
C ASN A 192 19.30 -0.90 -7.40
N GLY A 193 20.53 -0.40 -7.57
CA GLY A 193 20.95 0.26 -8.82
C GLY A 193 20.20 1.55 -9.13
N ALA A 194 19.56 2.16 -8.15
CA ALA A 194 18.60 3.25 -8.30
C ALA A 194 19.07 4.55 -7.63
N SER A 195 20.38 4.82 -7.65
CA SER A 195 20.95 5.99 -6.99
C SER A 195 20.58 7.32 -7.65
N TYR A 196 20.17 7.30 -8.90
CA TYR A 196 19.69 8.48 -9.63
C TYR A 196 18.18 8.64 -9.44
N GLY A 197 17.68 9.86 -9.38
CA GLY A 197 16.25 10.15 -9.27
C GLY A 197 15.60 9.63 -7.98
N ARG A 198 16.29 9.74 -6.84
CA ARG A 198 15.79 9.30 -5.53
C ARG A 198 14.52 10.00 -5.06
N ASP A 199 14.23 11.15 -5.60
CA ASP A 199 13.04 11.98 -5.39
C ASP A 199 11.91 11.64 -6.37
N HIS A 200 12.20 10.90 -7.44
CA HIS A 200 11.19 10.55 -8.45
C HIS A 200 10.24 9.48 -7.95
N HIS A 201 8.95 9.73 -8.08
CA HIS A 201 7.88 8.81 -7.69
C HIS A 201 8.05 7.39 -8.28
N TYR A 202 8.49 7.29 -9.54
CA TYR A 202 8.68 6.03 -10.26
C TYR A 202 10.13 5.49 -10.20
N ASN A 203 10.88 5.82 -9.14
CA ASN A 203 12.20 5.22 -8.94
C ASN A 203 12.11 3.69 -8.89
N GLU A 204 12.96 2.98 -9.64
CA GLU A 204 12.92 1.51 -9.77
C GLU A 204 13.03 0.75 -8.44
N SER A 205 13.65 1.35 -7.41
CA SER A 205 13.76 0.74 -6.09
C SER A 205 12.43 0.58 -5.35
N ARG A 206 11.34 1.21 -5.84
CA ARG A 206 10.01 1.06 -5.24
C ARG A 206 9.39 -0.32 -5.45
N TYR A 207 9.82 -1.05 -6.49
CA TYR A 207 9.21 -2.31 -6.92
C TYR A 207 9.70 -3.50 -6.10
N HIS A 208 9.62 -3.38 -4.77
CA HIS A 208 9.90 -4.44 -3.82
C HIS A 208 8.69 -4.69 -2.92
N MET A 209 8.56 -5.93 -2.43
CA MET A 209 7.54 -6.29 -1.44
C MET A 209 7.66 -5.38 -0.21
N LEU A 210 8.90 -5.18 0.30
CA LEU A 210 9.22 -4.15 1.28
C LEU A 210 9.81 -2.94 0.55
N ASN A 211 9.04 -1.87 0.42
CA ASN A 211 9.44 -0.67 -0.30
C ASN A 211 9.90 0.45 0.64
N TYR A 212 11.21 0.64 0.76
CA TYR A 212 11.81 1.76 1.51
C TYR A 212 11.91 3.05 0.72
N HIS A 213 11.75 3.04 -0.60
CA HIS A 213 11.63 4.29 -1.35
C HIS A 213 10.49 5.16 -0.79
N ALA A 214 9.34 4.56 -0.47
CA ALA A 214 8.23 5.25 0.17
C ALA A 214 8.61 5.83 1.56
N THR A 215 9.52 5.17 2.28
CA THR A 215 9.99 5.67 3.59
C THR A 215 10.76 6.98 3.46
N PHE A 216 11.58 7.09 2.42
CA PHE A 216 12.41 8.27 2.20
C PHE A 216 11.68 9.41 1.50
N THR A 217 10.61 9.13 0.75
CA THR A 217 9.88 10.12 -0.06
C THR A 217 8.51 10.49 0.51
N LYS A 218 7.80 9.55 1.13
CA LYS A 218 6.43 9.73 1.65
C LYS A 218 6.33 9.60 3.17
N GLY A 219 7.40 9.20 3.86
CA GLY A 219 7.37 8.95 5.31
C GLY A 219 6.56 7.72 5.73
N THR A 220 6.42 6.72 4.84
CA THR A 220 5.70 5.47 5.13
C THR A 220 6.53 4.27 4.71
N VAL A 221 6.49 3.18 5.46
CA VAL A 221 6.93 1.88 4.95
C VAL A 221 5.79 1.31 4.12
N CYS A 222 6.06 1.03 2.84
CA CYS A 222 5.03 0.50 1.96
C CYS A 222 5.28 -0.98 1.67
N CYS A 223 4.22 -1.78 1.72
CA CYS A 223 4.21 -3.18 1.33
C CYS A 223 3.40 -3.35 0.03
N HIS A 224 4.02 -3.93 -1.01
CA HIS A 224 3.46 -4.14 -2.35
C HIS A 224 3.06 -5.60 -2.61
N ALA A 225 2.68 -6.37 -1.63
CA ALA A 225 2.60 -7.83 -1.75
C ALA A 225 1.18 -8.40 -1.86
N TYR A 226 0.16 -7.58 -2.01
CA TYR A 226 -1.18 -8.13 -1.84
C TYR A 226 -1.89 -8.32 -3.17
N ARG A 227 -2.25 -9.60 -3.45
CA ARG A 227 -3.32 -9.92 -4.37
C ARG A 227 -4.63 -9.77 -3.60
N CYS A 228 -5.43 -8.78 -3.94
CA CYS A 228 -6.78 -8.74 -3.42
C CYS A 228 -7.55 -9.92 -4.08
N ARG A 229 -7.73 -11.02 -3.36
CA ARG A 229 -8.69 -12.03 -3.77
C ARG A 229 -10.08 -11.46 -3.52
N LEU A 230 -10.61 -10.72 -4.49
CA LEU A 230 -12.04 -10.52 -4.61
C LEU A 230 -12.66 -11.78 -5.30
N THR A 231 -12.18 -12.98 -4.94
CA THR A 231 -12.72 -14.23 -5.46
C THR A 231 -13.75 -14.80 -4.48
N GLU A 232 -14.74 -15.45 -5.05
CA GLU A 232 -15.87 -16.07 -4.39
C GLU A 232 -15.43 -17.06 -3.29
N SER A 233 -16.02 -16.96 -2.13
CA SER A 233 -16.32 -18.04 -1.22
C SER A 233 -17.84 -18.14 -1.12
#